data_0ac614cd868fced9c50764be9ae544e6
#
_entry.id   0ac614cd868fced9c50764be9ae544e6
#
_cell.length_a   1.000
_cell.length_b   1.000
_cell.length_c   1.000
_cell.angle_alpha   90.00
_cell.angle_beta   90.00
_cell.angle_gamma   90.00
#
_symmetry.space_group_name_H-M   'P 1'
#
loop_
_entity.id
_entity.type
_entity.pdbx_description
1 polymer ?
#
loop_
_entity_poly.entity_id
_entity_poly.type
_entity_poly.pdbx_seq_one_letter_code
_entity_poly.pdbx_strand_id
1 'polypeptide(L)'
;SNQIDLALADLFGPATTASRRDFDSLMVPFLCVASDMNTRRPVVLRKGDMGEAIRSSMSIPLAFKPMKIDTMLLYDGGIYDNFPWEPLDKEFHPDFLIGSKCTSGNNDITENSSLVDQAFSLAMNKTNYDMPEGRSLMINRAVNVSMLDFNSADSIIEAGYRDALAQIPALREKIHRIVTPE
;
A
#
# COMPACT_ATOMS: atom_id res chain seq x y z
N SER A 1 -18.50 8.10 -4.22
CA SER A 1 -17.38 8.36 -3.28
C SER A 1 -17.88 8.51 -1.85
N ASN A 2 -19.01 9.20 -1.60
CA ASN A 2 -19.49 9.48 -0.23
C ASN A 2 -19.65 8.25 0.67
N GLN A 3 -20.05 7.09 0.13
CA GLN A 3 -20.20 5.86 0.93
C GLN A 3 -18.84 5.32 1.39
N ILE A 4 -17.85 5.34 0.52
CA ILE A 4 -16.49 4.92 0.85
C ILE A 4 -15.88 5.88 1.87
N ASP A 5 -16.06 7.18 1.68
CA ASP A 5 -15.53 8.20 2.56
C ASP A 5 -16.13 8.06 3.97
N LEU A 6 -17.44 7.79 4.09
CA LEU A 6 -18.11 7.51 5.36
C LEU A 6 -17.58 6.20 6.00
N ALA A 7 -17.47 5.13 5.23
CA ALA A 7 -16.96 3.86 5.74
C ALA A 7 -15.51 3.98 6.27
N LEU A 8 -14.67 4.73 5.58
CA LEU A 8 -13.30 4.99 6.03
C LEU A 8 -13.28 5.87 7.28
N ALA A 9 -14.16 6.88 7.38
CA ALA A 9 -14.28 7.72 8.56
C ALA A 9 -14.74 6.91 9.79
N ASP A 10 -15.71 6.03 9.63
CA ASP A 10 -16.21 5.16 10.70
C ASP A 10 -15.12 4.15 11.15
N LEU A 11 -14.39 3.57 10.20
CA LEU A 11 -13.37 2.56 10.47
C LEU A 11 -12.11 3.15 11.12
N PHE A 12 -11.64 4.30 10.63
CA PHE A 12 -10.35 4.88 11.02
C PHE A 12 -10.46 6.12 11.93
N GLY A 13 -11.67 6.67 12.13
CA GLY A 13 -11.89 7.81 12.99
C GLY A 13 -11.45 7.59 14.45
N PRO A 14 -11.74 6.44 15.08
CA PRO A 14 -11.24 6.12 16.41
C PRO A 14 -9.71 6.12 16.49
N ALA A 15 -9.02 5.50 15.51
CA ALA A 15 -7.56 5.46 15.44
C ALA A 15 -6.97 6.86 15.21
N THR A 16 -7.55 7.66 14.32
CA THR A 16 -7.19 9.07 14.09
C THR A 16 -7.24 9.89 15.37
N THR A 17 -8.32 9.71 16.14
CA THR A 17 -8.51 10.44 17.39
C THR A 17 -7.54 9.97 18.47
N ALA A 18 -7.38 8.66 18.67
CA ALA A 18 -6.49 8.09 19.65
C ALA A 18 -5.01 8.46 19.42
N SER A 19 -4.59 8.49 18.15
CA SER A 19 -3.22 8.88 17.75
C SER A 19 -3.01 10.40 17.73
N ARG A 20 -4.05 11.21 18.01
CA ARG A 20 -4.02 12.67 17.88
C ARG A 20 -3.57 13.12 16.47
N ARG A 21 -4.00 12.40 15.45
CA ARG A 21 -3.63 12.65 14.05
C ARG A 21 -2.15 12.46 13.72
N ASP A 22 -1.41 11.77 14.55
CA ASP A 22 0.00 11.38 14.32
C ASP A 22 0.08 9.86 14.20
N PHE A 23 0.32 9.35 12.98
CA PHE A 23 0.27 7.91 12.72
C PHE A 23 1.46 7.15 13.32
N ASP A 24 2.52 7.87 13.73
CA ASP A 24 3.62 7.28 14.49
C ASP A 24 3.22 6.92 15.93
N SER A 25 2.17 7.56 16.44
CA SER A 25 1.59 7.30 17.77
C SER A 25 0.58 6.17 17.80
N LEU A 26 0.33 5.49 16.68
CA LEU A 26 -0.47 4.27 16.63
C LEU A 26 0.28 3.11 17.29
N MET A 27 -0.47 2.11 17.77
CA MET A 27 0.11 0.87 18.34
C MET A 27 1.11 0.21 17.37
N VAL A 28 0.81 0.25 16.06
CA VAL A 28 1.74 -0.06 14.99
C VAL A 28 1.87 1.21 14.16
N PRO A 29 3.05 1.86 14.12
CA PRO A 29 3.25 3.03 13.30
C PRO A 29 2.88 2.78 11.84
N PHE A 30 2.27 3.77 11.21
CA PHE A 30 1.70 3.63 9.88
C PHE A 30 2.12 4.78 8.96
N LEU A 31 2.34 4.47 7.71
CA LEU A 31 2.39 5.43 6.61
C LEU A 31 1.67 4.89 5.39
N CYS A 32 1.16 5.77 4.56
CA CYS A 32 0.76 5.44 3.20
C CYS A 32 1.31 6.47 2.21
N VAL A 33 1.31 6.12 0.94
CA VAL A 33 1.82 6.97 -0.13
C VAL A 33 0.67 7.36 -1.05
N ALA A 34 0.64 8.62 -1.44
CA ALA A 34 -0.23 9.15 -2.47
C ALA A 34 0.59 9.86 -3.54
N SER A 35 0.00 10.16 -4.67
CA SER A 35 0.63 10.87 -5.79
C SER A 35 0.07 12.28 -5.89
N ASP A 36 0.88 13.30 -5.65
CA ASP A 36 0.47 14.69 -5.85
C ASP A 36 0.59 15.10 -7.31
N MET A 37 -0.52 15.42 -7.93
CA MET A 37 -0.58 15.79 -9.34
C MET A 37 -0.04 17.19 -9.62
N ASN A 38 0.00 18.06 -8.60
CA ASN A 38 0.54 19.41 -8.75
C ASN A 38 2.07 19.39 -8.86
N THR A 39 2.71 18.61 -7.99
CA THR A 39 4.18 18.49 -7.95
C THR A 39 4.71 17.32 -8.78
N ARG A 40 3.84 16.37 -9.17
CA ARG A 40 4.18 15.12 -9.88
C ARG A 40 5.19 14.28 -9.11
N ARG A 41 4.95 14.12 -7.81
CA ARG A 41 5.82 13.36 -6.89
C ARG A 41 5.00 12.50 -5.95
N PRO A 42 5.57 11.41 -5.44
CA PRO A 42 4.97 10.68 -4.33
C PRO A 42 4.99 11.55 -3.07
N VAL A 43 3.96 11.42 -2.26
CA VAL A 43 3.81 12.08 -0.95
C VAL A 43 3.58 11.02 0.10
N VAL A 44 4.42 11.02 1.12
CA VAL A 44 4.27 10.16 2.30
C VAL A 44 3.32 10.82 3.29
N LEU A 45 2.23 10.14 3.60
CA LEU A 45 1.21 10.60 4.53
C LEU A 45 1.38 9.85 5.87
N ARG A 46 1.74 10.58 6.92
CA ARG A 46 2.01 10.08 8.29
C ARG A 46 1.22 10.82 9.36
N LYS A 47 0.47 11.85 8.95
CA LYS A 47 -0.29 12.73 9.85
C LYS A 47 -1.59 13.16 9.18
N GLY A 48 -2.53 13.61 9.99
CA GLY A 48 -3.81 14.11 9.52
C GLY A 48 -4.95 13.14 9.81
N ASP A 49 -5.98 13.17 9.00
CA ASP A 49 -7.06 12.19 9.06
C ASP A 49 -6.64 10.91 8.36
N MET A 50 -6.69 9.79 9.09
CA MET A 50 -6.24 8.50 8.54
C MET A 50 -7.15 7.99 7.42
N GLY A 51 -8.46 8.25 7.54
CA GLY A 51 -9.42 7.91 6.48
C GLY A 51 -9.15 8.70 5.20
N GLU A 52 -8.85 10.00 5.30
CA GLU A 52 -8.48 10.83 4.14
C GLU A 52 -7.13 10.40 3.53
N ALA A 53 -6.15 10.06 4.36
CA ALA A 53 -4.85 9.58 3.90
C ALA A 53 -4.98 8.26 3.11
N ILE A 54 -5.69 7.28 3.68
CA ILE A 54 -5.97 5.99 3.01
C ILE A 54 -6.80 6.20 1.75
N ARG A 55 -7.82 7.07 1.82
CA ARG A 55 -8.65 7.40 0.66
C ARG A 55 -7.85 8.02 -0.47
N SER A 56 -6.86 8.85 -0.14
CA SER A 56 -5.94 9.43 -1.13
C SER A 56 -5.09 8.34 -1.78
N SER A 57 -4.50 7.46 -0.96
CA SER A 57 -3.62 6.38 -1.39
C SER A 57 -4.30 5.34 -2.31
N MET A 58 -5.63 5.22 -2.25
CA MET A 58 -6.42 4.31 -3.09
C MET A 58 -7.24 5.01 -4.18
N SER A 59 -6.98 6.27 -4.45
CA SER A 59 -7.73 7.06 -5.45
C SER A 59 -7.24 6.77 -6.88
N ILE A 60 -7.59 5.60 -7.41
CA ILE A 60 -7.26 5.18 -8.77
C ILE A 60 -7.89 6.16 -9.78
N PRO A 61 -7.10 6.75 -10.70
CA PRO A 61 -7.62 7.59 -11.77
C PRO A 61 -8.72 6.89 -12.58
N LEU A 62 -9.70 7.65 -13.02
CA LEU A 62 -10.89 7.20 -13.74
C LEU A 62 -11.92 6.44 -12.87
N ALA A 63 -11.49 5.68 -11.86
CA ALA A 63 -12.39 5.01 -10.91
C ALA A 63 -12.83 5.93 -9.77
N PHE A 64 -11.93 6.80 -9.31
CA PHE A 64 -12.19 7.70 -8.19
C PHE A 64 -11.80 9.15 -8.51
N LYS A 65 -12.48 10.09 -7.83
CA LYS A 65 -12.05 11.48 -7.82
C LYS A 65 -10.82 11.65 -6.95
N PRO A 66 -9.90 12.58 -7.30
CA PRO A 66 -8.76 12.90 -6.45
C PRO A 66 -9.21 13.45 -5.10
N MET A 67 -8.38 13.20 -4.09
CA MET A 67 -8.53 13.83 -2.79
C MET A 67 -7.77 15.15 -2.76
N LYS A 68 -8.39 16.18 -2.16
CA LYS A 68 -7.72 17.44 -1.92
C LYS A 68 -7.40 17.56 -0.44
N ILE A 69 -6.11 17.55 -0.10
CA ILE A 69 -5.61 17.79 1.25
C ILE A 69 -4.72 19.04 1.18
N ASP A 70 -5.11 20.09 1.88
CA ASP A 70 -4.48 21.40 1.81
C ASP A 70 -4.36 21.92 0.36
N THR A 71 -3.15 22.08 -0.15
CA THR A 71 -2.85 22.52 -1.51
C THR A 71 -2.59 21.37 -2.49
N MET A 72 -2.52 20.14 -1.99
CA MET A 72 -2.22 18.95 -2.79
C MET A 72 -3.48 18.38 -3.44
N LEU A 73 -3.32 17.88 -4.65
CA LEU A 73 -4.34 17.13 -5.37
C LEU A 73 -3.85 15.69 -5.52
N LEU A 74 -4.38 14.80 -4.68
CA LEU A 74 -3.85 13.47 -4.44
C LEU A 74 -4.64 12.38 -5.18
N TYR A 75 -3.90 11.53 -5.86
CA TYR A 75 -4.35 10.27 -6.43
C TYR A 75 -3.59 9.10 -5.80
N ASP A 76 -3.92 7.88 -6.25
CA ASP A 76 -3.29 6.63 -5.86
C ASP A 76 -1.76 6.71 -5.87
N GLY A 77 -1.15 6.21 -4.80
CA GLY A 77 0.31 6.18 -4.66
C GLY A 77 1.01 5.40 -5.77
N GLY A 78 0.34 4.38 -6.30
CA GLY A 78 0.87 3.53 -7.35
C GLY A 78 1.26 4.25 -8.64
N ILE A 79 0.80 5.49 -8.87
CA ILE A 79 1.24 6.28 -10.03
C ILE A 79 2.75 6.56 -9.97
N TYR A 80 3.28 6.93 -8.81
CA TYR A 80 4.69 7.30 -8.66
C TYR A 80 5.50 6.33 -7.81
N ASP A 81 4.88 5.64 -6.84
CA ASP A 81 5.51 4.66 -5.96
C ASP A 81 4.52 3.58 -5.52
N ASN A 82 4.43 2.50 -6.29
CA ASN A 82 3.50 1.40 -6.07
C ASN A 82 3.99 0.37 -5.02
N PHE A 83 5.24 0.47 -4.58
CA PHE A 83 5.81 -0.42 -3.57
C PHE A 83 6.76 0.35 -2.66
N PRO A 84 6.23 1.17 -1.74
CA PRO A 84 6.97 2.21 -1.01
C PRO A 84 7.83 1.67 0.14
N TRP A 85 8.71 0.71 -0.15
CA TRP A 85 9.62 0.17 0.85
C TRP A 85 10.72 1.17 1.23
N GLU A 86 11.18 2.00 0.29
CA GLU A 86 12.20 3.02 0.56
C GLU A 86 11.72 4.09 1.55
N PRO A 87 10.52 4.70 1.37
CA PRO A 87 9.94 5.58 2.38
C PRO A 87 9.77 4.89 3.74
N LEU A 88 9.29 3.64 3.77
CA LEU A 88 9.09 2.89 5.01
C LEU A 88 10.43 2.67 5.73
N ASP A 89 11.44 2.24 4.99
CA ASP A 89 12.79 2.00 5.51
C ASP A 89 13.42 3.27 6.08
N LYS A 90 13.31 4.37 5.34
CA LYS A 90 13.82 5.68 5.74
C LYS A 90 13.14 6.24 7.00
N GLU A 91 11.83 6.06 7.12
CA GLU A 91 11.05 6.69 8.17
C GLU A 91 11.02 5.88 9.48
N PHE A 92 11.03 4.56 9.38
CA PHE A 92 10.91 3.68 10.56
C PHE A 92 12.19 2.92 10.91
N HIS A 93 13.19 2.89 10.03
CA HIS A 93 14.47 2.18 10.22
C HIS A 93 14.29 0.75 10.76
N PRO A 94 13.47 -0.10 10.15
CA PRO A 94 13.21 -1.44 10.64
C PRO A 94 14.45 -2.33 10.52
N ASP A 95 14.65 -3.24 11.45
CA ASP A 95 15.71 -4.24 11.38
C ASP A 95 15.50 -5.21 10.20
N PHE A 96 14.23 -5.46 9.84
CA PHE A 96 13.84 -6.38 8.79
C PHE A 96 12.60 -5.91 8.03
N LEU A 97 12.63 -5.99 6.71
CA LEU A 97 11.53 -5.63 5.81
C LEU A 97 10.79 -6.86 5.31
N ILE A 98 9.47 -6.85 5.39
CA ILE A 98 8.62 -7.86 4.74
C ILE A 98 7.80 -7.15 3.67
N GLY A 99 8.06 -7.47 2.41
CA GLY A 99 7.28 -6.99 1.28
C GLY A 99 6.18 -7.98 0.91
N SER A 100 4.98 -7.49 0.67
CA SER A 100 3.88 -8.28 0.10
C SER A 100 3.52 -7.72 -1.28
N LYS A 101 3.72 -8.52 -2.31
CA LYS A 101 3.49 -8.16 -3.70
C LYS A 101 2.46 -9.09 -4.31
N CYS A 102 1.36 -8.52 -4.83
CA CYS A 102 0.25 -9.26 -5.45
C CYS A 102 0.10 -8.96 -6.95
N THR A 103 1.16 -8.53 -7.62
CA THR A 103 1.17 -8.21 -9.05
C THR A 103 2.20 -9.05 -9.79
N SER A 104 1.95 -9.36 -11.07
CA SER A 104 2.88 -10.09 -11.93
C SER A 104 4.14 -9.29 -12.31
N GLY A 105 4.18 -8.00 -12.06
CA GLY A 105 5.33 -7.13 -12.36
C GLY A 105 4.95 -5.75 -12.85
N ASN A 106 5.91 -5.08 -13.49
CA ASN A 106 5.68 -3.79 -14.13
C ASN A 106 4.93 -4.03 -15.47
N ASN A 107 3.60 -4.00 -15.41
CA ASN A 107 2.70 -3.83 -16.56
C ASN A 107 2.56 -5.01 -17.55
N ASP A 108 1.99 -6.11 -17.12
CA ASP A 108 1.46 -7.10 -18.05
C ASP A 108 0.07 -6.66 -18.57
N ILE A 109 0.06 -5.59 -19.36
CA ILE A 109 -1.14 -5.18 -20.09
C ILE A 109 -1.28 -6.05 -21.34
N THR A 110 -2.45 -6.65 -21.49
CA THR A 110 -2.83 -7.43 -22.67
C THR A 110 -3.91 -6.70 -23.45
N GLU A 111 -4.16 -7.12 -24.69
CA GLU A 111 -5.25 -6.59 -25.53
C GLU A 111 -6.63 -6.72 -24.86
N ASN A 112 -6.78 -7.66 -23.92
CA ASN A 112 -8.02 -7.91 -23.20
C ASN A 112 -8.11 -7.18 -21.85
N SER A 113 -7.11 -6.41 -21.46
CA SER A 113 -7.14 -5.62 -20.24
C SER A 113 -8.21 -4.53 -20.32
N SER A 114 -8.85 -4.21 -19.18
CA SER A 114 -9.83 -3.13 -19.15
C SER A 114 -9.20 -1.78 -19.52
N LEU A 115 -10.00 -0.84 -20.04
CA LEU A 115 -9.51 0.52 -20.34
C LEU A 115 -8.96 1.23 -19.10
N VAL A 116 -9.51 0.93 -17.91
CA VAL A 116 -9.03 1.47 -16.64
C VAL A 116 -7.64 0.91 -16.32
N ASP A 117 -7.47 -0.41 -16.45
CA ASP A 117 -6.17 -1.05 -16.23
C ASP A 117 -5.11 -0.54 -17.21
N GLN A 118 -5.48 -0.39 -18.48
CA GLN A 118 -4.59 0.18 -19.50
C GLN A 118 -4.20 1.64 -19.18
N ALA A 119 -5.18 2.49 -18.86
CA ALA A 119 -4.93 3.90 -18.54
C ALA A 119 -4.11 4.06 -17.27
N PHE A 120 -4.38 3.26 -16.23
CA PHE A 120 -3.62 3.26 -14.99
C PHE A 120 -2.17 2.82 -15.22
N SER A 121 -1.98 1.74 -15.96
CA SER A 121 -0.64 1.26 -16.32
C SER A 121 0.19 2.30 -17.09
N LEU A 122 -0.44 3.04 -18.01
CA LEU A 122 0.24 4.13 -18.73
C LEU A 122 0.61 5.31 -17.81
N ALA A 123 -0.13 5.52 -16.72
CA ALA A 123 0.14 6.58 -15.76
C ALA A 123 1.20 6.20 -14.72
N MET A 124 1.39 4.90 -14.47
CA MET A 124 2.31 4.41 -13.45
C MET A 124 3.78 4.53 -13.87
N ASN A 125 4.61 4.95 -12.92
CA ASN A 125 6.06 4.81 -13.04
C ASN A 125 6.50 3.35 -12.86
N LYS A 126 7.71 3.04 -13.35
CA LYS A 126 8.34 1.75 -13.06
C LYS A 126 8.59 1.62 -11.56
N THR A 127 8.02 0.57 -10.96
CA THR A 127 8.14 0.31 -9.52
C THR A 127 9.49 -0.36 -9.20
N ASN A 128 10.14 0.12 -8.15
CA ASN A 128 11.32 -0.52 -7.59
C ASN A 128 10.90 -1.57 -6.56
N TYR A 129 11.17 -2.85 -6.87
CA TYR A 129 10.91 -3.97 -5.97
C TYR A 129 12.19 -4.50 -5.29
N ASP A 130 13.34 -3.87 -5.53
CA ASP A 130 14.66 -4.35 -5.07
C ASP A 130 14.91 -3.91 -3.63
N MET A 131 14.32 -4.63 -2.68
CA MET A 131 14.55 -4.43 -1.25
C MET A 131 15.97 -4.85 -0.84
N PRO A 132 16.53 -4.30 0.27
CA PRO A 132 17.87 -4.61 0.72
C PRO A 132 18.10 -6.09 0.98
N GLU A 133 19.16 -6.65 0.39
CA GLU A 133 19.57 -8.03 0.63
C GLU A 133 19.91 -8.28 2.10
N GLY A 134 19.67 -9.50 2.58
CA GLY A 134 20.02 -9.94 3.93
C GLY A 134 19.06 -9.50 5.03
N ARG A 135 18.36 -8.36 4.88
CA ARG A 135 17.37 -7.84 5.85
C ARG A 135 15.97 -7.65 5.27
N SER A 136 15.65 -8.41 4.25
CA SER A 136 14.31 -8.38 3.66
C SER A 136 13.82 -9.74 3.19
N LEU A 137 12.51 -9.86 3.02
CA LEU A 137 11.85 -10.99 2.40
C LEU A 137 10.64 -10.50 1.60
N MET A 138 10.50 -10.99 0.37
CA MET A 138 9.36 -10.72 -0.49
C MET A 138 8.40 -11.91 -0.50
N ILE A 139 7.16 -11.67 -0.11
CA ILE A 139 6.04 -12.58 -0.35
C ILE A 139 5.41 -12.13 -1.68
N ASN A 140 5.56 -12.96 -2.70
CA ASN A 140 5.15 -12.61 -4.05
C ASN A 140 4.13 -13.61 -4.59
N ARG A 141 2.98 -13.10 -5.00
CA ARG A 141 1.97 -13.84 -5.75
C ARG A 141 1.49 -13.04 -6.94
N ALA A 142 1.75 -13.56 -8.13
CA ALA A 142 1.09 -13.05 -9.32
C ALA A 142 -0.40 -13.44 -9.28
N VAL A 143 -1.29 -12.47 -9.37
CA VAL A 143 -2.74 -12.67 -9.50
C VAL A 143 -3.18 -12.24 -10.90
N ASN A 144 -3.95 -13.09 -11.55
CA ASN A 144 -4.47 -12.81 -12.90
C ASN A 144 -5.95 -12.43 -12.80
N VAL A 145 -6.21 -11.32 -12.11
CA VAL A 145 -7.56 -10.74 -11.97
C VAL A 145 -7.48 -9.24 -12.24
N SER A 146 -8.56 -8.66 -12.74
CA SER A 146 -8.66 -7.20 -12.88
C SER A 146 -8.62 -6.52 -11.51
N MET A 147 -8.03 -5.33 -11.45
CA MET A 147 -7.86 -4.53 -10.23
C MET A 147 -9.19 -4.26 -9.51
N LEU A 148 -10.30 -4.21 -10.23
CA LEU A 148 -11.64 -3.96 -9.66
C LEU A 148 -12.52 -5.23 -9.60
N ASP A 149 -11.95 -6.42 -9.79
CA ASP A 149 -12.68 -7.68 -9.62
C ASP A 149 -12.62 -8.15 -8.16
N PHE A 150 -13.67 -7.87 -7.41
CA PHE A 150 -13.83 -8.29 -6.01
C PHE A 150 -14.50 -9.66 -5.86
N ASN A 151 -14.97 -10.30 -6.93
CA ASN A 151 -15.64 -11.60 -6.86
C ASN A 151 -14.68 -12.72 -6.47
N SER A 152 -13.42 -12.58 -6.79
CA SER A 152 -12.36 -13.53 -6.49
C SER A 152 -11.64 -13.27 -5.15
N ALA A 153 -12.11 -12.32 -4.33
CA ALA A 153 -11.41 -11.85 -3.14
C ALA A 153 -11.06 -12.99 -2.16
N ASP A 154 -12.02 -13.85 -1.81
CA ASP A 154 -11.80 -14.95 -0.85
C ASP A 154 -10.69 -15.92 -1.32
N SER A 155 -10.68 -16.27 -2.59
CA SER A 155 -9.66 -17.16 -3.16
C SER A 155 -8.27 -16.53 -3.18
N ILE A 156 -8.19 -15.22 -3.41
CA ILE A 156 -6.93 -14.46 -3.40
C ILE A 156 -6.40 -14.32 -1.97
N ILE A 157 -7.27 -14.03 -1.01
CA ILE A 157 -6.92 -13.96 0.42
C ILE A 157 -6.35 -15.29 0.89
N GLU A 158 -7.04 -16.41 0.61
CA GLU A 158 -6.58 -17.74 0.99
C GLU A 158 -5.24 -18.11 0.34
N ALA A 159 -5.06 -17.75 -0.92
CA ALA A 159 -3.80 -17.98 -1.63
C ALA A 159 -2.65 -17.17 -1.01
N GLY A 160 -2.85 -15.88 -0.72
CA GLY A 160 -1.85 -15.02 -0.05
C GLY A 160 -1.51 -15.52 1.35
N TYR A 161 -2.50 -16.01 2.10
CA TYR A 161 -2.29 -16.61 3.42
C TYR A 161 -1.38 -17.82 3.34
N ARG A 162 -1.62 -18.74 2.40
CA ARG A 162 -0.75 -19.92 2.19
C ARG A 162 0.67 -19.54 1.79
N ASP A 163 0.84 -18.54 0.93
CA ASP A 163 2.16 -18.07 0.55
C ASP A 163 2.91 -17.48 1.74
N ALA A 164 2.23 -16.71 2.59
CA ALA A 164 2.82 -16.17 3.82
C ALA A 164 3.22 -17.28 4.80
N LEU A 165 2.37 -18.30 5.00
CA LEU A 165 2.69 -19.46 5.84
C LEU A 165 3.92 -20.22 5.35
N ALA A 166 4.08 -20.38 4.04
CA ALA A 166 5.22 -21.03 3.46
C ALA A 166 6.56 -20.30 3.72
N GLN A 167 6.50 -18.98 4.00
CA GLN A 167 7.67 -18.15 4.31
C GLN A 167 8.04 -18.14 5.81
N ILE A 168 7.17 -18.63 6.70
CA ILE A 168 7.41 -18.62 8.16
C ILE A 168 8.75 -19.27 8.57
N PRO A 169 9.17 -20.42 8.02
CA PRO A 169 10.47 -20.99 8.36
C PRO A 169 11.63 -20.04 8.03
N ALA A 170 11.63 -19.46 6.82
CA ALA A 170 12.67 -18.52 6.39
C ALA A 170 12.68 -17.23 7.23
N LEU A 171 11.50 -16.74 7.62
CA LEU A 171 11.39 -15.57 8.52
C LEU A 171 11.97 -15.87 9.90
N ARG A 172 11.70 -17.05 10.47
CA ARG A 172 12.25 -17.46 11.78
C ARG A 172 13.76 -17.58 11.79
N GLU A 173 14.37 -17.94 10.67
CA GLU A 173 15.84 -17.99 10.52
C GLU A 173 16.48 -16.60 10.44
N LYS A 174 15.73 -15.62 9.91
CA LYS A 174 16.26 -14.26 9.66
C LYS A 174 15.93 -13.26 10.76
N ILE A 175 14.83 -13.46 11.50
CA ILE A 175 14.37 -12.54 12.52
C ILE A 175 14.67 -13.14 13.91
N HIS A 176 15.72 -12.63 14.56
CA HIS A 176 16.19 -13.11 15.86
C HIS A 176 15.82 -12.17 17.01
N ARG A 177 14.63 -11.55 16.98
CA ARG A 177 14.19 -10.71 18.07
C ARG A 177 13.68 -11.57 19.24
N ILE A 178 14.41 -11.58 20.33
CA ILE A 178 13.92 -12.11 21.62
C ILE A 178 13.25 -10.95 22.35
N VAL A 179 11.94 -10.99 22.46
CA VAL A 179 11.20 -10.09 23.37
C VAL A 179 11.14 -10.80 24.71
N THR A 180 11.92 -10.32 25.68
CA THR A 180 11.75 -10.72 27.09
C THR A 180 10.45 -10.07 27.58
N PRO A 181 9.45 -10.85 28.05
CA PRO A 181 8.31 -10.25 28.73
C PRO A 181 8.79 -9.53 30.01
N GLU A 182 8.37 -8.27 30.16
CA GLU A 182 8.50 -7.53 31.41
C GLU A 182 7.57 -8.08 32.47
#